data_f906f23a7789b9b504f1baa95da91cff
#
_entry.id   f906f23a7789b9b504f1baa95da91cff
#
_cell.length_a   1.000
_cell.length_b   1.000
_cell.length_c   1.000
_cell.angle_alpha   90.00
_cell.angle_beta   90.00
_cell.angle_gamma   90.00
#
_symmetry.space_group_name_H-M   'P 1'
#
loop_
_entity.id
_entity.type
_entity.pdbx_description
1 polymer ?
#
loop_
_entity_poly.entity_id
_entity_poly.type
_entity_poly.pdbx_seq_one_letter_code
_entity_poly.pdbx_strand_id
1 'polypeptide(L)'
;MNLRETVNAILHYQNYEYMPVVSFGYWVETLQKWAQEGHISQEEVEGYTTLGDNSQADRSIMDRLGFDFNWSCCSGGRSGLYPSFERKLLEQQEDGSEIIRDEQGLIVKIKPGIVSIPSEIGTSLTGREAWEKEYLPRLQWCEERVDTEYFRSLSDDSHRDTPLGLFCGSLMGDMRNLLGVEELSYLYADDEE
;
A
#
# COMPACT_ATOMS: atom_id res chain seq x y z
N MET A 1 -28.38 9.53 -6.36
CA MET A 1 -27.28 8.67 -6.87
C MET A 1 -26.70 7.89 -5.70
N ASN A 2 -26.39 6.59 -5.90
CA ASN A 2 -25.61 5.88 -4.89
C ASN A 2 -24.12 6.27 -4.98
N LEU A 3 -23.30 5.83 -4.04
CA LEU A 3 -21.88 6.22 -3.96
C LEU A 3 -21.10 5.83 -5.23
N ARG A 4 -21.32 4.63 -5.78
CA ARG A 4 -20.69 4.17 -7.02
C ARG A 4 -21.05 5.06 -8.22
N GLU A 5 -22.33 5.41 -8.35
CA GLU A 5 -22.81 6.30 -9.40
C GLU A 5 -22.20 7.70 -9.26
N THR A 6 -22.15 8.21 -8.03
CA THR A 6 -21.55 9.53 -7.74
C THR A 6 -20.06 9.57 -8.10
N VAL A 7 -19.28 8.56 -7.66
CA VAL A 7 -17.84 8.48 -7.99
C VAL A 7 -17.63 8.35 -9.50
N ASN A 8 -18.42 7.50 -10.19
CA ASN A 8 -18.33 7.37 -11.64
C ASN A 8 -18.64 8.69 -12.35
N ALA A 9 -19.69 9.41 -11.92
CA ALA A 9 -20.05 10.70 -12.50
C ALA A 9 -18.89 11.72 -12.35
N ILE A 10 -18.26 11.79 -11.17
CA ILE A 10 -17.11 12.66 -10.91
C ILE A 10 -15.95 12.31 -11.83
N LEU A 11 -15.57 11.03 -11.92
CA LEU A 11 -14.45 10.57 -12.74
C LEU A 11 -14.68 10.78 -14.26
N HIS A 12 -15.94 10.86 -14.68
CA HIS A 12 -16.33 11.15 -16.08
C HIS A 12 -16.74 12.60 -16.31
N TYR A 13 -16.46 13.52 -15.36
CA TYR A 13 -16.78 14.95 -15.46
C TYR A 13 -18.27 15.22 -15.71
N GLN A 14 -19.15 14.37 -15.17
CA GLN A 14 -20.60 14.51 -15.24
C GLN A 14 -21.15 15.22 -14.00
N ASN A 15 -22.43 15.60 -14.04
CA ASN A 15 -23.08 16.20 -12.88
C ASN A 15 -23.22 15.16 -11.75
N TYR A 16 -22.92 15.58 -10.53
CA TYR A 16 -23.04 14.77 -9.30
C TYR A 16 -23.75 15.59 -8.20
N GLU A 17 -24.32 14.88 -7.24
CA GLU A 17 -25.13 15.50 -6.17
C GLU A 17 -24.26 16.01 -5.00
N TYR A 18 -23.19 15.27 -4.68
CA TYR A 18 -22.27 15.61 -3.59
C TYR A 18 -20.87 15.07 -3.87
N MET A 19 -19.86 15.66 -3.21
CA MET A 19 -18.48 15.20 -3.27
C MET A 19 -18.24 14.20 -2.12
N PRO A 20 -17.95 12.92 -2.39
CA PRO A 20 -17.64 11.95 -1.34
C PRO A 20 -16.38 12.32 -0.57
N VAL A 21 -16.42 12.12 0.74
CA VAL A 21 -15.24 12.22 1.62
C VAL A 21 -14.60 10.85 1.72
N VAL A 22 -13.35 10.76 1.29
CA VAL A 22 -12.64 9.48 1.19
C VAL A 22 -11.43 9.43 2.11
N SER A 23 -11.09 8.23 2.59
CA SER A 23 -9.84 7.94 3.31
C SER A 23 -8.88 7.13 2.42
N PHE A 24 -7.61 7.07 2.83
CA PHE A 24 -6.55 6.22 2.23
C PHE A 24 -5.97 5.24 3.25
N GLY A 25 -6.74 4.90 4.28
CA GLY A 25 -6.22 4.23 5.44
C GLY A 25 -5.67 5.18 6.49
N TYR A 26 -5.14 4.64 7.57
CA TYR A 26 -4.69 5.40 8.73
C TYR A 26 -3.35 4.91 9.24
N TRP A 27 -2.55 5.83 9.78
CA TRP A 27 -1.43 5.47 10.62
C TRP A 27 -1.92 4.99 11.98
N VAL A 28 -1.39 3.87 12.46
CA VAL A 28 -1.78 3.31 13.76
C VAL A 28 -1.58 4.31 14.89
N GLU A 29 -0.49 5.08 14.85
CA GLU A 29 -0.21 6.13 15.83
C GLU A 29 -1.27 7.24 15.82
N THR A 30 -1.81 7.58 14.64
CA THR A 30 -2.93 8.52 14.51
C THR A 30 -4.18 7.96 15.14
N LEU A 31 -4.50 6.70 14.87
CA LEU A 31 -5.66 6.04 15.49
C LEU A 31 -5.52 5.96 17.01
N GLN A 32 -4.34 5.62 17.53
CA GLN A 32 -4.08 5.60 18.96
C GLN A 32 -4.32 6.97 19.60
N LYS A 33 -3.85 8.04 18.94
CA LYS A 33 -4.10 9.40 19.40
C LYS A 33 -5.59 9.74 19.39
N TRP A 34 -6.31 9.43 18.33
CA TRP A 34 -7.75 9.66 18.23
C TRP A 34 -8.55 8.87 19.27
N ALA A 35 -8.12 7.65 19.62
CA ALA A 35 -8.72 6.90 20.71
C ALA A 35 -8.48 7.57 22.08
N GLN A 36 -7.27 8.11 22.34
CA GLN A 36 -6.96 8.85 23.55
C GLN A 36 -7.77 10.16 23.66
N GLU A 37 -8.05 10.80 22.52
CA GLU A 37 -8.89 12.00 22.42
C GLU A 37 -10.40 11.70 22.47
N GLY A 38 -10.78 10.41 22.43
CA GLY A 38 -12.18 9.97 22.52
C GLY A 38 -12.96 10.02 21.21
N HIS A 39 -12.28 10.18 20.07
CA HIS A 39 -12.94 10.20 18.75
C HIS A 39 -13.32 8.81 18.26
N ILE A 40 -12.51 7.80 18.56
CA ILE A 40 -12.74 6.39 18.26
C ILE A 40 -12.49 5.55 19.50
N SER A 41 -12.81 4.25 19.47
CA SER A 41 -12.57 3.35 20.57
C SER A 41 -11.23 2.63 20.46
N GLN A 42 -10.69 2.14 21.58
CA GLN A 42 -9.48 1.33 21.57
C GLN A 42 -9.69 0.01 20.82
N GLU A 43 -10.91 -0.57 20.88
CA GLU A 43 -11.27 -1.79 20.14
C GLU A 43 -11.20 -1.57 18.62
N GLU A 44 -11.62 -0.39 18.13
CA GLU A 44 -11.50 -0.02 16.71
C GLU A 44 -10.02 0.07 16.29
N VAL A 45 -9.14 0.64 17.13
CA VAL A 45 -7.70 0.70 16.88
C VAL A 45 -7.10 -0.71 16.78
N GLU A 46 -7.40 -1.58 17.73
CA GLU A 46 -6.90 -2.96 17.76
C GLU A 46 -7.41 -3.76 16.55
N GLY A 47 -8.68 -3.62 16.23
CA GLY A 47 -9.29 -4.27 15.06
C GLY A 47 -8.66 -3.82 13.76
N TYR A 48 -8.45 -2.52 13.57
CA TYR A 48 -7.79 -1.98 12.38
C TYR A 48 -6.32 -2.40 12.31
N THR A 49 -5.58 -2.36 13.42
CA THR A 49 -4.17 -2.79 13.47
C THR A 49 -3.99 -4.24 13.04
N THR A 50 -4.98 -5.09 13.34
CA THR A 50 -4.95 -6.52 13.02
C THR A 50 -5.40 -6.83 11.59
N LEU A 51 -6.45 -6.15 11.11
CA LEU A 51 -7.16 -6.50 9.87
C LEU A 51 -6.98 -5.48 8.74
N GLY A 52 -6.52 -4.26 9.06
CA GLY A 52 -6.24 -3.21 8.08
C GLY A 52 -7.47 -2.61 7.41
N ASP A 53 -7.21 -2.03 6.24
CA ASP A 53 -8.20 -1.40 5.37
C ASP A 53 -9.31 -2.36 4.94
N ASN A 54 -10.51 -1.82 4.73
CA ASN A 54 -11.73 -2.53 4.32
C ASN A 54 -12.24 -3.57 5.35
N SER A 55 -11.66 -3.61 6.55
CA SER A 55 -12.14 -4.43 7.65
C SER A 55 -13.42 -3.86 8.28
N GLN A 56 -14.03 -4.63 9.20
CA GLN A 56 -15.16 -4.14 9.99
C GLN A 56 -14.76 -2.95 10.88
N ALA A 57 -13.53 -2.96 11.42
CA ALA A 57 -13.00 -1.86 12.21
C ALA A 57 -12.79 -0.60 11.38
N ASP A 58 -12.23 -0.73 10.16
CA ASP A 58 -12.11 0.38 9.21
C ASP A 58 -13.47 1.02 8.91
N ARG A 59 -14.47 0.20 8.59
CA ARG A 59 -15.83 0.70 8.35
C ARG A 59 -16.41 1.44 9.56
N SER A 60 -16.22 0.92 10.77
CA SER A 60 -16.68 1.58 11.99
C SER A 60 -16.00 2.92 12.22
N ILE A 61 -14.69 3.01 11.97
CA ILE A 61 -13.93 4.26 12.03
C ILE A 61 -14.43 5.27 11.00
N MET A 62 -14.61 4.84 9.75
CA MET A 62 -15.13 5.68 8.67
C MET A 62 -16.50 6.23 8.99
N ASP A 63 -17.44 5.40 9.43
CA ASP A 63 -18.81 5.80 9.79
C ASP A 63 -18.79 6.87 10.91
N ARG A 64 -17.93 6.66 11.91
CA ARG A 64 -17.79 7.59 13.04
C ARG A 64 -17.19 8.94 12.65
N LEU A 65 -16.24 8.94 11.72
CA LEU A 65 -15.53 10.14 11.27
C LEU A 65 -16.22 10.82 10.06
N GLY A 66 -17.26 10.21 9.51
CA GLY A 66 -18.01 10.75 8.37
C GLY A 66 -17.32 10.58 7.02
N PHE A 67 -16.53 9.54 6.85
CA PHE A 67 -16.00 9.15 5.53
C PHE A 67 -17.02 8.29 4.79
N ASP A 68 -17.11 8.47 3.48
CA ASP A 68 -18.01 7.68 2.62
C ASP A 68 -17.42 6.34 2.22
N PHE A 69 -16.11 6.27 1.96
CA PHE A 69 -15.39 5.03 1.70
C PHE A 69 -13.87 5.17 1.82
N ASN A 70 -13.17 4.03 1.92
CA ASN A 70 -11.72 3.96 1.88
C ASN A 70 -11.26 3.76 0.43
N TRP A 71 -10.42 4.69 -0.10
CA TRP A 71 -9.87 4.62 -1.46
C TRP A 71 -8.93 3.42 -1.68
N SER A 72 -8.41 2.80 -0.60
CA SER A 72 -7.67 1.53 -0.64
C SER A 72 -8.55 0.31 -1.01
N CYS A 73 -9.82 0.52 -1.38
CA CYS A 73 -10.70 -0.54 -1.93
C CYS A 73 -10.29 -1.04 -3.33
N CYS A 74 -9.10 -0.70 -3.78
CA CYS A 74 -8.55 -1.19 -5.04
C CYS A 74 -8.15 -2.66 -4.94
N SER A 75 -8.60 -3.41 -5.93
CA SER A 75 -8.18 -4.80 -6.13
C SER A 75 -7.08 -4.86 -7.19
N GLY A 76 -6.19 -5.82 -7.05
CA GLY A 76 -5.13 -6.00 -8.03
C GLY A 76 -4.47 -7.37 -7.93
N GLY A 77 -3.70 -7.71 -8.95
CA GLY A 77 -2.78 -8.82 -8.88
C GLY A 77 -1.49 -8.44 -8.12
N ARG A 78 -0.65 -9.42 -7.89
CA ARG A 78 0.69 -9.21 -7.31
C ARG A 78 1.60 -8.64 -8.40
N SER A 79 1.62 -7.32 -8.55
CA SER A 79 2.41 -6.60 -9.58
C SER A 79 3.89 -6.44 -9.19
N GLY A 80 4.23 -6.45 -7.89
CA GLY A 80 5.60 -6.34 -7.39
C GLY A 80 6.41 -7.63 -7.50
N LEU A 81 7.51 -7.71 -6.74
CA LEU A 81 8.36 -8.89 -6.68
C LEU A 81 7.59 -10.12 -6.14
N TYR A 82 7.64 -11.23 -6.88
CA TYR A 82 7.02 -12.49 -6.47
C TYR A 82 7.87 -13.71 -6.86
N PRO A 83 8.27 -14.54 -5.88
CA PRO A 83 8.15 -14.30 -4.44
C PRO A 83 8.94 -13.05 -4.01
N SER A 84 8.47 -12.33 -3.00
CA SER A 84 9.21 -11.22 -2.39
C SER A 84 10.50 -11.71 -1.74
N PHE A 85 11.42 -10.80 -1.42
CA PHE A 85 12.57 -11.16 -0.60
C PHE A 85 12.12 -11.48 0.83
N GLU A 86 12.88 -12.34 1.49
CA GLU A 86 12.75 -12.50 2.94
C GLU A 86 13.29 -11.27 3.65
N ARG A 87 12.49 -10.75 4.57
CA ARG A 87 12.94 -9.69 5.46
C ARG A 87 14.12 -10.18 6.28
N LYS A 88 15.22 -9.42 6.29
CA LYS A 88 16.46 -9.83 6.93
C LYS A 88 17.00 -8.71 7.80
N LEU A 89 17.24 -9.01 9.10
CA LEU A 89 17.99 -8.12 9.97
C LEU A 89 19.47 -8.15 9.53
N LEU A 90 20.01 -6.97 9.23
CA LEU A 90 21.40 -6.77 8.83
C LEU A 90 22.23 -6.29 10.01
N GLU A 91 21.71 -5.36 10.80
CA GLU A 91 22.42 -4.75 11.92
C GLU A 91 21.42 -4.32 13.01
N GLN A 92 21.80 -4.54 14.27
CA GLN A 92 21.13 -3.98 15.43
C GLN A 92 21.96 -2.83 15.96
N GLN A 93 21.37 -1.63 16.07
CA GLN A 93 22.08 -0.44 16.53
C GLN A 93 21.95 -0.22 18.04
N GLU A 94 22.88 0.52 18.64
CA GLU A 94 22.91 0.80 20.09
C GLU A 94 21.68 1.61 20.57
N ASP A 95 21.10 2.44 19.68
CA ASP A 95 19.90 3.24 19.98
C ASP A 95 18.60 2.43 19.91
N GLY A 96 18.70 1.10 19.70
CA GLY A 96 17.58 0.18 19.55
C GLY A 96 16.97 0.19 18.17
N SER A 97 17.48 0.97 17.21
CA SER A 97 17.04 0.88 15.82
C SER A 97 17.66 -0.32 15.12
N GLU A 98 17.02 -0.76 14.05
CA GLU A 98 17.40 -1.92 13.25
C GLU A 98 17.61 -1.50 11.81
N ILE A 99 18.67 -2.02 11.20
CA ILE A 99 18.87 -1.95 9.75
C ILE A 99 18.43 -3.30 9.19
N ILE A 100 17.46 -3.27 8.31
CA ILE A 100 16.93 -4.47 7.68
C ILE A 100 16.96 -4.36 6.16
N ARG A 101 17.02 -5.50 5.48
CA ARG A 101 16.55 -5.60 4.09
C ARG A 101 15.08 -5.97 4.12
N ASP A 102 14.25 -5.18 3.47
CA ASP A 102 12.82 -5.42 3.38
C ASP A 102 12.46 -6.42 2.26
N GLU A 103 11.17 -6.64 2.08
CA GLU A 103 10.59 -7.57 1.11
C GLU A 103 10.76 -7.12 -0.35
N GLN A 104 11.14 -5.86 -0.59
CA GLN A 104 11.44 -5.31 -1.92
C GLN A 104 12.94 -5.22 -2.22
N GLY A 105 13.76 -5.52 -1.21
CA GLY A 105 15.22 -5.46 -1.32
C GLY A 105 15.81 -4.11 -0.92
N LEU A 106 15.00 -3.17 -0.43
CA LEU A 106 15.51 -1.92 0.15
C LEU A 106 16.18 -2.19 1.49
N ILE A 107 17.24 -1.45 1.74
CA ILE A 107 17.90 -1.38 3.04
C ILE A 107 17.29 -0.20 3.79
N VAL A 108 16.61 -0.48 4.87
CA VAL A 108 15.87 0.53 5.63
C VAL A 108 16.24 0.49 7.11
N LYS A 109 16.24 1.68 7.71
CA LYS A 109 16.38 1.84 9.17
C LYS A 109 14.98 1.97 9.77
N ILE A 110 14.68 1.10 10.71
CA ILE A 110 13.43 1.08 11.46
C ILE A 110 13.70 1.27 12.94
N LYS A 111 12.74 1.83 13.66
CA LYS A 111 12.79 1.94 15.12
C LYS A 111 11.64 1.13 15.71
N PRO A 112 11.91 0.18 16.62
CA PRO A 112 10.88 -0.63 17.25
C PRO A 112 9.78 0.25 17.87
N GLY A 113 8.51 -0.12 17.63
CA GLY A 113 7.35 0.61 18.14
C GLY A 113 6.96 1.86 17.34
N ILE A 114 7.65 2.19 16.24
CA ILE A 114 7.26 3.21 15.28
C ILE A 114 6.87 2.52 13.98
N VAL A 115 5.60 2.72 13.55
CA VAL A 115 5.03 2.08 12.35
C VAL A 115 5.06 3.03 11.15
N SER A 116 5.53 4.27 11.34
CA SER A 116 5.70 5.25 10.27
C SER A 116 6.72 4.79 9.21
N ILE A 117 6.75 5.51 8.08
CA ILE A 117 7.62 5.18 6.93
C ILE A 117 9.07 4.99 7.38
N PRO A 118 9.68 3.81 7.14
CA PRO A 118 11.09 3.58 7.44
C PRO A 118 12.00 4.56 6.68
N SER A 119 13.17 4.83 7.25
CA SER A 119 14.19 5.62 6.55
C SER A 119 14.96 4.72 5.58
N GLU A 120 14.86 5.01 4.28
CA GLU A 120 15.65 4.34 3.25
C GLU A 120 17.12 4.75 3.39
N ILE A 121 18.02 3.78 3.39
CA ILE A 121 19.48 3.99 3.51
C ILE A 121 20.27 3.28 2.41
N GLY A 122 19.59 2.54 1.51
CA GLY A 122 20.21 1.88 0.38
C GLY A 122 19.31 0.83 -0.24
N THR A 123 19.87 0.10 -1.19
CA THR A 123 19.18 -1.00 -1.88
C THR A 123 20.10 -2.19 -2.10
N SER A 124 19.54 -3.39 -2.20
CA SER A 124 20.26 -4.57 -2.68
C SER A 124 20.30 -4.68 -4.22
N LEU A 125 19.60 -3.79 -4.93
CA LEU A 125 19.69 -3.66 -6.39
C LEU A 125 20.91 -2.81 -6.76
N THR A 126 22.09 -3.41 -6.73
CA THR A 126 23.37 -2.72 -6.89
C THR A 126 23.86 -2.66 -8.34
N GLY A 127 23.01 -2.93 -9.31
CA GLY A 127 23.34 -2.85 -10.75
C GLY A 127 22.75 -3.99 -11.57
N ARG A 128 23.13 -4.04 -12.85
CA ARG A 128 22.57 -4.96 -13.85
C ARG A 128 22.68 -6.43 -13.45
N GLU A 129 23.78 -6.85 -12.84
CA GLU A 129 23.95 -8.25 -12.43
C GLU A 129 22.93 -8.65 -11.33
N ALA A 130 22.72 -7.80 -10.33
CA ALA A 130 21.71 -8.02 -9.30
C ALA A 130 20.30 -8.01 -9.89
N TRP A 131 20.02 -7.09 -10.83
CA TRP A 131 18.76 -7.05 -11.57
C TRP A 131 18.48 -8.37 -12.28
N GLU A 132 19.38 -8.83 -13.13
CA GLU A 132 19.19 -10.03 -13.95
C GLU A 132 19.06 -11.32 -13.12
N LYS A 133 19.81 -11.43 -12.02
CA LYS A 133 19.84 -12.65 -11.20
C LYS A 133 18.75 -12.70 -10.13
N GLU A 134 18.46 -11.57 -9.51
CA GLU A 134 17.64 -11.56 -8.30
C GLU A 134 16.26 -10.91 -8.49
N TYR A 135 16.17 -9.84 -9.29
CA TYR A 135 14.94 -9.06 -9.44
C TYR A 135 14.12 -9.50 -10.66
N LEU A 136 14.71 -9.53 -11.83
CA LEU A 136 14.02 -9.86 -13.07
C LEU A 136 13.27 -11.21 -13.02
N PRO A 137 13.83 -12.30 -12.44
CA PRO A 137 13.09 -13.56 -12.30
C PRO A 137 11.82 -13.43 -11.43
N ARG A 138 11.84 -12.51 -10.44
CA ARG A 138 10.71 -12.25 -9.53
C ARG A 138 9.63 -11.37 -10.14
N LEU A 139 9.91 -10.75 -11.29
CA LEU A 139 8.94 -9.93 -12.04
C LEU A 139 8.33 -10.69 -13.23
N GLN A 140 8.78 -11.92 -13.48
CA GLN A 140 8.19 -12.74 -14.53
C GLN A 140 6.73 -13.07 -14.21
N TRP A 141 5.93 -13.20 -15.27
CA TRP A 141 4.53 -13.60 -15.14
C TRP A 141 4.41 -15.03 -14.61
N CYS A 142 3.47 -15.24 -13.70
CA CYS A 142 2.99 -16.56 -13.27
C CYS A 142 1.51 -16.44 -12.86
N GLU A 143 0.78 -17.55 -12.90
CA GLU A 143 -0.67 -17.56 -12.62
C GLU A 143 -0.98 -17.20 -11.17
N GLU A 144 -0.10 -17.52 -10.24
CA GLU A 144 -0.22 -17.22 -8.81
C GLU A 144 -0.26 -15.72 -8.50
N ARG A 145 0.07 -14.87 -9.47
CA ARG A 145 -0.05 -13.41 -9.34
C ARG A 145 -1.48 -12.92 -9.34
N VAL A 146 -2.43 -13.72 -9.84
CA VAL A 146 -3.83 -13.33 -9.96
C VAL A 146 -4.71 -14.33 -9.24
N ASP A 147 -5.43 -13.87 -8.23
CA ASP A 147 -6.51 -14.62 -7.60
C ASP A 147 -7.76 -14.58 -8.49
N THR A 148 -7.88 -15.57 -9.37
CA THR A 148 -8.97 -15.64 -10.35
C THR A 148 -10.34 -15.89 -9.69
N GLU A 149 -10.39 -16.55 -8.53
CA GLU A 149 -11.66 -16.79 -7.80
C GLU A 149 -12.14 -15.49 -7.18
N TYR A 150 -11.24 -14.73 -6.56
CA TYR A 150 -11.55 -13.42 -6.04
C TYR A 150 -12.07 -12.47 -7.14
N PHE A 151 -11.37 -12.37 -8.27
CA PHE A 151 -11.82 -11.51 -9.37
C PHE A 151 -13.15 -11.97 -9.98
N ARG A 152 -13.41 -13.27 -10.02
CA ARG A 152 -14.71 -13.79 -10.44
C ARG A 152 -15.81 -13.38 -9.46
N SER A 153 -15.57 -13.47 -8.16
CA SER A 153 -16.55 -13.05 -7.15
C SER A 153 -16.88 -11.56 -7.25
N LEU A 154 -15.91 -10.71 -7.61
CA LEU A 154 -16.14 -9.28 -7.83
C LEU A 154 -17.02 -9.01 -9.05
N SER A 155 -16.91 -9.82 -10.12
CA SER A 155 -17.71 -9.65 -11.32
C SER A 155 -19.20 -10.01 -11.09
N ASP A 156 -19.48 -10.92 -10.17
CA ASP A 156 -20.83 -11.37 -9.84
C ASP A 156 -21.59 -10.36 -8.97
N ASP A 157 -20.90 -9.41 -8.34
CA ASP A 157 -21.51 -8.34 -7.53
C ASP A 157 -21.89 -7.12 -8.37
N SER A 158 -22.87 -7.30 -9.27
CA SER A 158 -23.38 -6.22 -10.12
C SER A 158 -24.20 -5.17 -9.36
N HIS A 159 -24.64 -5.47 -8.14
CA HIS A 159 -25.51 -4.62 -7.32
C HIS A 159 -24.78 -3.84 -6.23
N ARG A 160 -23.44 -3.90 -6.18
CA ARG A 160 -22.72 -3.14 -5.16
C ARG A 160 -22.90 -1.63 -5.33
N ASP A 161 -23.08 -0.94 -4.23
CA ASP A 161 -23.28 0.50 -4.16
C ASP A 161 -21.97 1.30 -3.98
N THR A 162 -20.86 0.61 -3.65
CA THR A 162 -19.55 1.22 -3.49
C THR A 162 -18.71 1.09 -4.76
N PRO A 163 -17.81 2.06 -5.05
CA PRO A 163 -16.88 1.94 -6.17
C PRO A 163 -15.88 0.80 -5.94
N LEU A 164 -15.35 0.27 -7.02
CA LEU A 164 -14.24 -0.67 -7.04
C LEU A 164 -13.18 -0.15 -7.99
N GLY A 165 -11.97 0.01 -7.50
CA GLY A 165 -10.80 0.36 -8.29
C GLY A 165 -9.95 -0.85 -8.63
N LEU A 166 -9.13 -0.72 -9.68
CA LEU A 166 -8.02 -1.63 -9.96
C LEU A 166 -6.72 -0.93 -9.60
N PHE A 167 -5.90 -1.62 -8.82
CA PHE A 167 -4.55 -1.16 -8.56
C PHE A 167 -3.71 -1.34 -9.82
N CYS A 168 -3.19 -0.24 -10.35
CA CYS A 168 -2.42 -0.22 -11.60
C CYS A 168 -0.91 -0.06 -11.38
N GLY A 169 -0.45 -0.01 -10.14
CA GLY A 169 0.94 0.32 -9.82
C GLY A 169 1.24 1.82 -9.99
N SER A 170 2.51 2.14 -9.92
CA SER A 170 3.01 3.49 -10.09
C SER A 170 4.34 3.43 -10.84
N LEU A 171 4.42 3.98 -12.06
CA LEU A 171 5.65 3.93 -12.88
C LEU A 171 6.89 4.40 -12.10
N MET A 172 6.84 5.58 -11.51
CA MET A 172 7.93 6.11 -10.70
C MET A 172 8.01 5.44 -9.32
N GLY A 173 6.85 5.18 -8.70
CA GLY A 173 6.78 4.60 -7.35
C GLY A 173 7.34 3.20 -7.29
N ASP A 174 7.04 2.36 -8.28
CA ASP A 174 7.53 0.98 -8.31
C ASP A 174 9.06 0.94 -8.53
N MET A 175 9.60 1.78 -9.42
CA MET A 175 11.05 1.90 -9.60
C MET A 175 11.75 2.44 -8.36
N ARG A 176 11.18 3.48 -7.74
CA ARG A 176 11.68 4.01 -6.47
C ARG A 176 11.69 2.96 -5.35
N ASN A 177 10.68 2.13 -5.28
CA ASN A 177 10.58 1.07 -4.27
C ASN A 177 11.62 -0.06 -4.46
N LEU A 178 12.26 -0.16 -5.62
CA LEU A 178 13.34 -1.11 -5.88
C LEU A 178 14.73 -0.50 -5.68
N LEU A 179 14.90 0.76 -6.05
CA LEU A 179 16.19 1.44 -6.09
C LEU A 179 16.41 2.43 -4.94
N GLY A 180 15.32 2.94 -4.34
CA GLY A 180 15.38 4.15 -3.53
C GLY A 180 15.40 5.42 -4.40
N VAL A 181 15.18 6.56 -3.77
CA VAL A 181 15.08 7.86 -4.48
C VAL A 181 16.43 8.27 -5.04
N GLU A 182 17.50 8.12 -4.25
CA GLU A 182 18.83 8.58 -4.60
C GLU A 182 19.42 7.81 -5.79
N GLU A 183 19.46 6.48 -5.70
CA GLU A 183 19.98 5.63 -6.77
C GLU A 183 19.17 5.74 -8.06
N LEU A 184 17.83 5.83 -7.97
CA LEU A 184 16.97 6.05 -9.14
C LEU A 184 17.31 7.38 -9.83
N SER A 185 17.60 8.42 -9.06
CA SER A 185 17.93 9.74 -9.62
C SER A 185 19.27 9.72 -10.35
N TYR A 186 20.29 9.05 -9.79
CA TYR A 186 21.58 8.88 -10.46
C TYR A 186 21.46 8.01 -11.71
N LEU A 187 20.77 6.87 -11.62
CA LEU A 187 20.57 6.00 -12.76
C LEU A 187 19.89 6.71 -13.93
N TYR A 188 18.86 7.51 -13.64
CA TYR A 188 18.17 8.30 -14.66
C TYR A 188 19.06 9.37 -15.33
N ALA A 189 20.02 9.93 -14.59
CA ALA A 189 20.91 10.97 -15.11
C ALA A 189 22.14 10.42 -15.86
N ASP A 190 22.65 9.24 -15.43
CA ASP A 190 23.95 8.73 -15.85
C ASP A 190 23.86 7.58 -16.86
N ASP A 191 22.71 6.87 -16.93
CA ASP A 191 22.51 5.69 -17.75
C ASP A 191 21.07 5.69 -18.32
N GLU A 192 20.89 6.26 -19.50
CA GLU A 192 19.58 6.34 -20.18
C GLU A 192 19.20 5.04 -20.95
N GLU A 193 20.08 4.02 -21.00
CA GLU A 193 19.84 2.75 -21.67
C GLU A 193 19.31 1.69 -20.67
#